data_fd7d1d5af19d1781e00e4a2e02d27915
#
_entry.id   fd7d1d5af19d1781e00e4a2e02d27915
#
_cell.length_a   1.000
_cell.length_b   1.000
_cell.length_c   1.000
_cell.angle_alpha   90.00
_cell.angle_beta   90.00
_cell.angle_gamma   90.00
#
_symmetry.space_group_name_H-M   'P 1'
#
loop_
_entity.id
_entity.type
_entity.pdbx_description
1 polymer ?
#
loop_
_entity_poly.entity_id
_entity_poly.type
_entity_poly.pdbx_seq_one_letter_code
_entity_poly.pdbx_strand_id
1 'polypeptide(L)'
;MVRETPLDAPAPDAIATAVESRLGRSVADVTPFEEGLNAVYRVDRGGGDPVVVKTATFATDEELLTEAEVLDRVATESDVPVPAVFAALEPDDWPGETAAFVMSHCDGREVTDVLALSRGARERLVTESGRHLAAVHGVRLVEGFGPLGRSDDGLTLRHEYESWPAWFDELASDAVRGLRGEGFTTDDECRFSDLAPAIEHALGGAVFGPTGTVSPALAVGDYRLANLVLAADDGADPVVRAVVDLGCGPTADGLLDLALAEDALIDVPLGGTGRAERLRDRFRSAYIAESGVDRDELRSDRYTRYRVYARTRHMAAFGYWAQFACESDPDAVASRWRSFVTDRTGELG
;
A
#
# COMPACT_ATOMS: atom_id res chain seq x y z
N MET A 1 7.20 11.39 -5.18
CA MET A 1 8.39 12.13 -4.68
C MET A 1 7.97 12.70 -3.34
N VAL A 2 8.56 12.26 -2.25
CA VAL A 2 8.28 12.80 -0.91
C VAL A 2 9.08 14.08 -0.71
N ARG A 3 8.65 14.93 0.21
CA ARG A 3 9.38 16.15 0.58
C ARG A 3 10.73 15.77 1.19
N GLU A 4 11.79 16.48 0.82
CA GLU A 4 13.13 16.31 1.44
C GLU A 4 13.13 16.68 2.93
N THR A 5 12.26 17.62 3.31
CA THR A 5 12.04 18.03 4.70
C THR A 5 10.53 18.04 4.96
N PRO A 6 10.04 17.27 5.95
CA PRO A 6 8.64 17.34 6.37
C PRO A 6 8.26 18.76 6.82
N LEU A 7 7.03 19.15 6.54
CA LEU A 7 6.46 20.41 7.07
C LEU A 7 5.94 20.21 8.49
N ASP A 8 5.86 21.31 9.23
CA ASP A 8 5.21 21.29 10.55
C ASP A 8 3.73 20.90 10.40
N ALA A 9 3.25 20.11 11.34
CA ALA A 9 1.86 19.72 11.40
C ALA A 9 0.96 20.93 11.69
N PRO A 10 -0.17 21.11 10.97
CA PRO A 10 -1.09 22.22 11.23
C PRO A 10 -1.64 22.19 12.66
N ALA A 11 -1.86 23.39 13.21
CA ALA A 11 -2.42 23.52 14.55
C ALA A 11 -3.89 22.99 14.61
N PRO A 12 -4.34 22.43 15.73
CA PRO A 12 -5.71 21.92 15.89
C PRO A 12 -6.79 22.97 15.55
N ASP A 13 -6.58 24.23 15.84
CA ASP A 13 -7.52 25.32 15.52
C ASP A 13 -7.67 25.53 13.99
N ALA A 14 -6.60 25.34 13.22
CA ALA A 14 -6.66 25.40 11.76
C ALA A 14 -7.49 24.22 11.21
N ILE A 15 -7.29 23.02 11.75
CA ILE A 15 -8.08 21.84 11.41
C ILE A 15 -9.56 22.04 11.73
N ALA A 16 -9.87 22.54 12.94
CA ALA A 16 -11.25 22.82 13.35
C ALA A 16 -11.91 23.82 12.38
N THR A 17 -11.22 24.91 12.07
CA THR A 17 -11.71 25.94 11.14
C THR A 17 -12.01 25.36 9.75
N ALA A 18 -11.13 24.51 9.23
CA ALA A 18 -11.32 23.85 7.94
C ALA A 18 -12.57 22.95 7.93
N VAL A 19 -12.74 22.11 8.96
CA VAL A 19 -13.89 21.20 9.07
C VAL A 19 -15.20 21.98 9.23
N GLU A 20 -15.24 23.00 10.10
CA GLU A 20 -16.41 23.84 10.29
C GLU A 20 -16.83 24.57 9.00
N SER A 21 -15.85 25.12 8.29
CA SER A 21 -16.09 25.83 7.02
C SER A 21 -16.65 24.92 5.94
N ARG A 22 -16.14 23.68 5.83
CA ARG A 22 -16.49 22.76 4.73
C ARG A 22 -17.72 21.91 5.04
N LEU A 23 -17.93 21.51 6.29
CA LEU A 23 -19.02 20.62 6.66
C LEU A 23 -20.18 21.32 7.37
N GLY A 24 -20.05 22.63 7.69
CA GLY A 24 -21.10 23.44 8.29
C GLY A 24 -21.53 22.98 9.69
N ARG A 25 -20.64 22.36 10.46
CA ARG A 25 -20.90 21.85 11.81
C ARG A 25 -19.76 22.22 12.74
N SER A 26 -20.11 22.56 14.00
CA SER A 26 -19.12 22.89 15.01
C SER A 26 -18.24 21.68 15.35
N VAL A 27 -16.97 21.96 15.60
CA VAL A 27 -15.99 20.98 16.08
C VAL A 27 -16.00 21.00 17.62
N ALA A 28 -16.01 19.81 18.21
CA ALA A 28 -15.97 19.62 19.66
C ALA A 28 -14.54 19.35 20.15
N ASP A 29 -13.77 18.55 19.38
CA ASP A 29 -12.39 18.19 19.69
C ASP A 29 -11.60 17.85 18.44
N VAL A 30 -10.27 18.05 18.50
CA VAL A 30 -9.31 17.67 17.45
C VAL A 30 -8.16 16.93 18.08
N THR A 31 -8.05 15.64 17.80
CA THR A 31 -7.02 14.77 18.36
C THR A 31 -6.10 14.26 17.26
N PRO A 32 -4.78 14.52 17.29
CA PRO A 32 -3.84 13.95 16.33
C PRO A 32 -3.70 12.43 16.52
N PHE A 33 -3.50 11.71 15.43
CA PHE A 33 -2.96 10.35 15.49
C PHE A 33 -1.44 10.44 15.69
N GLU A 34 -0.89 9.56 16.54
CA GLU A 34 0.54 9.58 16.87
C GLU A 34 1.42 8.90 15.82
N GLU A 35 0.83 8.05 14.96
CA GLU A 35 1.53 7.26 13.96
C GLU A 35 1.25 7.77 12.55
N GLY A 36 2.23 7.63 11.66
CA GLY A 36 2.13 8.01 10.25
C GLY A 36 3.17 9.04 9.81
N LEU A 37 3.41 9.10 8.51
CA LEU A 37 4.34 10.07 7.90
C LEU A 37 3.67 11.44 7.69
N ASN A 38 2.42 11.43 7.25
CA ASN A 38 1.60 12.63 7.15
C ASN A 38 0.86 12.87 8.46
N ALA A 39 0.59 14.13 8.79
CA ALA A 39 -0.20 14.44 9.97
C ALA A 39 -1.68 14.13 9.71
N VAL A 40 -2.27 13.36 10.61
CA VAL A 40 -3.65 12.89 10.56
C VAL A 40 -4.34 13.24 11.86
N TYR A 41 -5.59 13.72 11.78
CA TYR A 41 -6.37 14.16 12.93
C TYR A 41 -7.75 13.51 12.91
N ARG A 42 -8.16 13.01 14.07
CA ARG A 42 -9.55 12.71 14.36
C ARG A 42 -10.24 14.00 14.79
N VAL A 43 -11.38 14.30 14.22
CA VAL A 43 -12.19 15.49 14.53
C VAL A 43 -13.56 15.07 14.99
N ASP A 44 -13.85 15.25 16.28
CA ASP A 44 -15.16 15.00 16.84
C ASP A 44 -16.07 16.23 16.63
N ARG A 45 -17.27 15.99 16.08
CA ARG A 45 -18.20 17.06 15.68
C ARG A 45 -19.36 17.16 16.66
N GLY A 46 -19.85 18.37 16.88
CA GLY A 46 -21.04 18.60 17.69
C GLY A 46 -22.31 18.03 17.01
N GLY A 47 -22.69 16.80 17.35
CA GLY A 47 -23.89 16.16 16.85
C GLY A 47 -23.74 15.48 15.48
N GLY A 48 -22.72 14.69 15.28
CA GLY A 48 -22.52 13.88 14.07
C GLY A 48 -21.36 12.90 14.26
N ASP A 49 -21.19 12.00 13.29
CA ASP A 49 -20.07 11.06 13.29
C ASP A 49 -18.74 11.81 13.19
N PRO A 50 -17.66 11.33 13.82
CA PRO A 50 -16.34 11.92 13.69
C PRO A 50 -15.86 11.87 12.24
N VAL A 51 -14.94 12.76 11.91
CA VAL A 51 -14.24 12.75 10.61
C VAL A 51 -12.73 12.67 10.83
N VAL A 52 -12.01 12.35 9.78
CA VAL A 52 -10.55 12.34 9.77
C VAL A 52 -10.07 13.41 8.79
N VAL A 53 -9.06 14.16 9.20
CA VAL A 53 -8.35 15.12 8.33
C VAL A 53 -6.92 14.64 8.15
N LYS A 54 -6.50 14.45 6.90
CA LYS A 54 -5.12 14.11 6.53
C LYS A 54 -4.50 15.31 5.83
N THR A 55 -3.26 15.67 6.19
CA THR A 55 -2.58 16.86 5.68
C THR A 55 -1.23 16.51 5.07
N ALA A 56 -0.79 17.25 4.05
CA ALA A 56 0.44 17.00 3.30
C ALA A 56 1.69 17.49 4.07
N THR A 57 2.08 16.80 5.13
CA THR A 57 3.31 17.14 5.87
C THR A 57 4.54 16.44 5.30
N PHE A 58 4.41 15.20 4.86
CA PHE A 58 5.48 14.40 4.25
C PHE A 58 5.26 14.22 2.73
N ALA A 59 4.06 13.87 2.31
CA ALA A 59 3.67 13.88 0.91
C ALA A 59 3.69 15.31 0.33
N THR A 60 3.81 15.44 -0.98
CA THR A 60 3.54 16.71 -1.64
C THR A 60 2.04 17.01 -1.65
N ASP A 61 1.68 18.28 -1.83
CA ASP A 61 0.27 18.69 -1.90
C ASP A 61 -0.46 17.96 -3.04
N GLU A 62 0.19 17.83 -4.21
CA GLU A 62 -0.33 17.10 -5.36
C GLU A 62 -0.57 15.63 -5.03
N GLU A 63 0.36 14.95 -4.35
CA GLU A 63 0.22 13.54 -3.98
C GLU A 63 -0.95 13.32 -3.03
N LEU A 64 -1.11 14.19 -2.04
CA LEU A 64 -2.21 14.08 -1.08
C LEU A 64 -3.58 14.29 -1.73
N LEU A 65 -3.68 15.29 -2.61
CA LEU A 65 -4.92 15.55 -3.33
C LEU A 65 -5.23 14.48 -4.39
N THR A 66 -4.20 13.89 -5.00
CA THR A 66 -4.34 12.71 -5.86
C THR A 66 -4.90 11.52 -5.08
N GLU A 67 -4.40 11.29 -3.84
CA GLU A 67 -4.92 10.24 -2.96
C GLU A 67 -6.41 10.44 -2.66
N ALA A 68 -6.83 11.67 -2.36
CA ALA A 68 -8.24 11.98 -2.12
C ALA A 68 -9.13 11.64 -3.33
N GLU A 69 -8.67 11.94 -4.55
CA GLU A 69 -9.40 11.63 -5.77
C GLU A 69 -9.41 10.13 -6.08
N VAL A 70 -8.31 9.42 -5.83
CA VAL A 70 -8.25 7.95 -5.94
C VAL A 70 -9.22 7.29 -4.97
N LEU A 71 -9.28 7.74 -3.71
CA LEU A 71 -10.23 7.23 -2.72
C LEU A 71 -11.68 7.41 -3.17
N ASP A 72 -12.03 8.60 -3.68
CA ASP A 72 -13.38 8.90 -4.17
C ASP A 72 -13.76 8.00 -5.36
N ARG A 73 -12.83 7.77 -6.29
CA ARG A 73 -13.02 6.88 -7.43
C ARG A 73 -13.19 5.42 -7.01
N VAL A 74 -12.36 4.92 -6.10
CA VAL A 74 -12.49 3.56 -5.57
C VAL A 74 -13.82 3.38 -4.83
N ALA A 75 -14.24 4.36 -4.01
CA ALA A 75 -15.53 4.34 -3.32
C ALA A 75 -16.73 4.34 -4.29
N THR A 76 -16.58 4.97 -5.46
CA THR A 76 -17.67 5.11 -6.43
C THR A 76 -17.74 3.93 -7.41
N GLU A 77 -16.60 3.36 -7.79
CA GLU A 77 -16.49 2.37 -8.85
C GLU A 77 -16.27 0.93 -8.35
N SER A 78 -16.18 0.72 -7.02
CA SER A 78 -15.97 -0.59 -6.42
C SER A 78 -16.73 -0.79 -5.11
N ASP A 79 -16.85 -2.03 -4.66
CA ASP A 79 -17.40 -2.40 -3.35
C ASP A 79 -16.32 -2.46 -2.25
N VAL A 80 -15.11 -1.96 -2.51
CA VAL A 80 -14.03 -1.93 -1.51
C VAL A 80 -14.39 -0.93 -0.41
N PRO A 81 -14.38 -1.35 0.85
CA PRO A 81 -14.66 -0.43 1.95
C PRO A 81 -13.50 0.55 2.12
N VAL A 82 -13.68 1.78 1.67
CA VAL A 82 -12.72 2.89 1.84
C VAL A 82 -13.41 4.07 2.51
N PRO A 83 -12.66 4.97 3.17
CA PRO A 83 -13.23 6.19 3.71
C PRO A 83 -13.88 7.03 2.60
N ALA A 84 -15.08 7.57 2.86
CA ALA A 84 -15.71 8.54 1.97
C ALA A 84 -15.01 9.90 2.10
N VAL A 85 -14.60 10.49 0.99
CA VAL A 85 -13.99 11.83 0.96
C VAL A 85 -15.12 12.87 0.96
N PHE A 86 -15.07 13.81 1.90
CA PHE A 86 -16.06 14.89 2.02
C PHE A 86 -15.60 16.21 1.43
N ALA A 87 -14.31 16.48 1.50
CA ALA A 87 -13.70 17.69 0.93
C ALA A 87 -12.20 17.48 0.70
N ALA A 88 -11.70 18.04 -0.40
CA ALA A 88 -10.29 18.28 -0.64
C ALA A 88 -10.01 19.78 -0.48
N LEU A 89 -8.87 20.15 0.08
CA LEU A 89 -8.47 21.51 0.43
C LEU A 89 -7.12 21.80 -0.18
N GLU A 90 -7.09 22.75 -1.11
CA GLU A 90 -5.82 23.29 -1.63
C GLU A 90 -5.11 24.14 -0.54
N PRO A 91 -3.78 24.34 -0.62
CA PRO A 91 -3.04 25.06 0.41
C PRO A 91 -3.60 26.46 0.73
N ASP A 92 -4.10 27.18 -0.28
CA ASP A 92 -4.65 28.53 -0.13
C ASP A 92 -6.10 28.57 0.38
N ASP A 93 -6.75 27.43 0.50
CA ASP A 93 -8.18 27.33 0.85
C ASP A 93 -8.47 27.36 2.34
N TRP A 94 -7.44 27.24 3.18
CA TRP A 94 -7.57 27.09 4.62
C TRP A 94 -6.29 27.51 5.39
N PRO A 95 -6.35 27.72 6.73
CA PRO A 95 -5.21 28.25 7.49
C PRO A 95 -4.02 27.29 7.68
N GLY A 96 -4.11 26.06 7.21
CA GLY A 96 -3.04 25.05 7.39
C GLY A 96 -1.89 25.15 6.39
N GLU A 97 -2.02 25.98 5.33
CA GLU A 97 -0.98 26.30 4.35
C GLU A 97 -0.40 25.08 3.58
N THR A 98 -1.01 23.92 3.70
CA THR A 98 -0.67 22.67 2.97
C THR A 98 -1.94 22.06 2.43
N ALA A 99 -1.84 21.17 1.45
CA ALA A 99 -3.01 20.40 1.03
C ALA A 99 -3.54 19.53 2.18
N ALA A 100 -4.86 19.36 2.22
CA ALA A 100 -5.53 18.47 3.15
C ALA A 100 -6.76 17.84 2.50
N PHE A 101 -7.25 16.74 3.07
CA PHE A 101 -8.60 16.28 2.77
C PHE A 101 -9.32 15.79 4.02
N VAL A 102 -10.64 15.91 3.98
CA VAL A 102 -11.54 15.47 5.05
C VAL A 102 -12.26 14.23 4.59
N MET A 103 -12.21 13.17 5.38
CA MET A 103 -12.84 11.88 5.09
C MET A 103 -13.63 11.34 6.28
N SER A 104 -14.46 10.33 6.03
CA SER A 104 -15.18 9.63 7.10
C SER A 104 -14.21 8.92 8.04
N HIS A 105 -14.53 8.95 9.34
CA HIS A 105 -13.90 8.07 10.30
C HIS A 105 -14.45 6.64 10.13
N CYS A 106 -13.58 5.65 10.10
CA CYS A 106 -13.96 4.24 10.01
C CYS A 106 -13.85 3.59 11.37
N ASP A 107 -14.97 3.10 11.90
CA ASP A 107 -15.02 2.44 13.20
C ASP A 107 -14.42 1.04 13.11
N GLY A 108 -13.51 0.75 14.05
CA GLY A 108 -12.84 -0.53 14.11
C GLY A 108 -11.62 -0.50 15.01
N ARG A 109 -10.71 -1.43 14.77
CA ARG A 109 -9.41 -1.48 15.47
C ARG A 109 -8.28 -1.63 14.46
N GLU A 110 -7.17 -1.05 14.79
CA GLU A 110 -5.90 -1.32 14.14
C GLU A 110 -5.26 -2.57 14.72
N VAL A 111 -4.61 -3.35 13.87
CA VAL A 111 -3.90 -4.56 14.28
C VAL A 111 -2.56 -4.58 13.54
N THR A 112 -1.47 -4.62 14.27
CA THR A 112 -0.11 -4.67 13.71
C THR A 112 0.46 -6.09 13.67
N ASP A 113 -0.04 -6.97 14.56
CA ASP A 113 0.36 -8.38 14.59
C ASP A 113 -0.78 -9.29 14.09
N VAL A 114 -0.58 -9.89 12.93
CA VAL A 114 -1.53 -10.85 12.35
C VAL A 114 -1.77 -12.07 13.24
N LEU A 115 -0.84 -12.42 14.12
CA LEU A 115 -1.01 -13.52 15.06
C LEU A 115 -1.94 -13.19 16.23
N ALA A 116 -2.17 -11.91 16.51
CA ALA A 116 -3.16 -11.46 17.50
C ALA A 116 -4.60 -11.80 17.06
N LEU A 117 -4.83 -12.01 15.76
CA LEU A 117 -6.13 -12.42 15.23
C LEU A 117 -6.39 -13.92 15.47
N SER A 118 -7.64 -14.29 15.65
CA SER A 118 -8.05 -15.70 15.63
C SER A 118 -7.77 -16.34 14.26
N ARG A 119 -7.71 -17.66 14.22
CA ARG A 119 -7.53 -18.38 12.94
C ARG A 119 -8.59 -18.00 11.92
N GLY A 120 -9.86 -17.96 12.34
CA GLY A 120 -10.97 -17.62 11.45
C GLY A 120 -10.88 -16.19 10.91
N ALA A 121 -10.52 -15.23 11.77
CA ALA A 121 -10.33 -13.84 11.37
C ALA A 121 -9.19 -13.69 10.35
N ARG A 122 -8.05 -14.38 10.56
CA ARG A 122 -6.95 -14.38 9.57
C ARG A 122 -7.36 -14.96 8.22
N GLU A 123 -8.12 -16.06 8.22
CA GLU A 123 -8.58 -16.69 6.99
C GLU A 123 -9.56 -15.79 6.23
N ARG A 124 -10.47 -15.08 6.94
CA ARG A 124 -11.33 -14.06 6.34
C ARG A 124 -10.54 -12.85 5.84
N LEU A 125 -9.67 -12.30 6.68
CA LEU A 125 -8.81 -11.16 6.32
C LEU A 125 -8.15 -11.36 4.96
N VAL A 126 -7.41 -12.46 4.77
CA VAL A 126 -6.71 -12.68 3.49
C VAL A 126 -7.66 -12.97 2.33
N THR A 127 -8.84 -13.57 2.61
CA THR A 127 -9.86 -13.79 1.58
C THR A 127 -10.47 -12.47 1.12
N GLU A 128 -10.83 -11.59 2.07
CA GLU A 128 -11.37 -10.26 1.78
C GLU A 128 -10.30 -9.40 1.09
N SER A 129 -9.05 -9.41 1.58
CA SER A 129 -7.94 -8.68 0.96
C SER A 129 -7.70 -9.07 -0.50
N GLY A 130 -7.79 -10.35 -0.83
CA GLY A 130 -7.67 -10.82 -2.22
C GLY A 130 -8.79 -10.27 -3.11
N ARG A 131 -10.02 -10.22 -2.61
CA ARG A 131 -11.17 -9.63 -3.33
C ARG A 131 -11.02 -8.12 -3.48
N HIS A 132 -10.64 -7.43 -2.40
CA HIS A 132 -10.46 -5.97 -2.42
C HIS A 132 -9.39 -5.55 -3.44
N LEU A 133 -8.24 -6.22 -3.46
CA LEU A 133 -7.20 -5.93 -4.45
C LEU A 133 -7.71 -6.16 -5.88
N ALA A 134 -8.40 -7.27 -6.13
CA ALA A 134 -8.98 -7.52 -7.45
C ALA A 134 -9.98 -6.44 -7.87
N ALA A 135 -10.81 -5.98 -6.93
CA ALA A 135 -11.79 -4.91 -7.17
C ALA A 135 -11.10 -3.57 -7.42
N VAL A 136 -10.07 -3.20 -6.64
CA VAL A 136 -9.25 -2.00 -6.90
C VAL A 136 -8.61 -2.06 -8.28
N HIS A 137 -8.00 -3.20 -8.66
CA HIS A 137 -7.40 -3.37 -9.98
C HIS A 137 -8.41 -3.29 -11.13
N GLY A 138 -9.69 -3.48 -10.84
CA GLY A 138 -10.80 -3.31 -11.78
C GLY A 138 -11.18 -1.85 -12.04
N VAL A 139 -10.83 -0.92 -11.12
CA VAL A 139 -11.11 0.51 -11.27
C VAL A 139 -10.25 1.10 -12.39
N ARG A 140 -10.89 1.75 -13.36
CA ARG A 140 -10.22 2.33 -14.52
C ARG A 140 -10.04 3.83 -14.32
N LEU A 141 -8.81 4.29 -14.08
CA LEU A 141 -8.50 5.69 -13.85
C LEU A 141 -7.93 6.37 -15.09
N VAL A 142 -6.81 5.85 -15.59
CA VAL A 142 -6.08 6.36 -16.76
C VAL A 142 -5.52 5.19 -17.57
N GLU A 143 -5.21 5.42 -18.84
CA GLU A 143 -4.45 4.48 -19.66
C GLU A 143 -2.95 4.73 -19.48
N GLY A 144 -2.12 3.69 -19.67
CA GLY A 144 -0.66 3.78 -19.54
C GLY A 144 -0.16 3.38 -18.15
N PHE A 145 1.16 3.42 -17.99
CA PHE A 145 1.87 3.00 -16.78
C PHE A 145 2.64 4.16 -16.19
N GLY A 146 2.54 4.35 -14.88
CA GLY A 146 3.27 5.38 -14.19
C GLY A 146 2.61 5.83 -12.88
N PRO A 147 3.26 6.74 -12.14
CA PRO A 147 2.68 7.34 -10.95
C PRO A 147 1.52 8.27 -11.33
N LEU A 148 0.43 8.19 -10.55
CA LEU A 148 -0.72 9.07 -10.72
C LEU A 148 -0.43 10.50 -10.25
N GLY A 149 -1.12 11.43 -10.86
CA GLY A 149 -1.17 12.84 -10.53
C GLY A 149 -2.52 13.43 -10.93
N ARG A 150 -2.64 14.74 -10.89
CA ARG A 150 -3.86 15.50 -11.19
C ARG A 150 -3.65 16.50 -12.32
N SER A 151 -4.71 16.76 -13.04
CA SER A 151 -4.83 17.84 -14.02
C SER A 151 -6.18 18.53 -13.84
N ASP A 152 -6.45 19.58 -14.62
CA ASP A 152 -7.75 20.26 -14.64
C ASP A 152 -8.91 19.31 -15.04
N ASP A 153 -8.59 18.24 -15.80
CA ASP A 153 -9.56 17.26 -16.28
C ASP A 153 -9.69 16.03 -15.36
N GLY A 154 -9.01 15.99 -14.19
CA GLY A 154 -9.01 14.90 -13.23
C GLY A 154 -7.69 14.14 -13.16
N LEU A 155 -7.74 12.85 -12.80
CA LEU A 155 -6.54 12.02 -12.66
C LEU A 155 -5.79 11.84 -13.98
N THR A 156 -4.47 11.89 -13.90
CA THR A 156 -3.55 11.73 -15.04
C THR A 156 -2.29 10.98 -14.59
N LEU A 157 -1.37 10.71 -15.51
CA LEU A 157 -0.03 10.23 -15.17
C LEU A 157 0.91 11.43 -15.02
N ARG A 158 1.62 11.52 -13.89
CA ARG A 158 2.70 12.50 -13.70
C ARG A 158 3.88 12.24 -14.64
N HIS A 159 4.12 10.98 -14.89
CA HIS A 159 5.09 10.50 -15.86
C HIS A 159 4.54 9.20 -16.47
N GLU A 160 4.44 9.18 -17.78
CA GLU A 160 4.03 8.00 -18.54
C GLU A 160 5.26 7.25 -19.05
N TYR A 161 5.36 5.99 -18.72
CA TYR A 161 6.40 5.09 -19.22
C TYR A 161 5.97 4.46 -20.54
N GLU A 162 6.92 4.29 -21.47
CA GLU A 162 6.68 3.71 -22.77
C GLU A 162 6.03 2.30 -22.69
N SER A 163 6.35 1.57 -21.64
CA SER A 163 5.83 0.22 -21.41
C SER A 163 5.96 -0.19 -19.94
N TRP A 164 5.19 -1.21 -19.56
CA TRP A 164 5.33 -1.80 -18.23
C TRP A 164 6.75 -2.32 -17.94
N PRO A 165 7.42 -3.07 -18.84
CA PRO A 165 8.80 -3.49 -18.59
C PRO A 165 9.75 -2.33 -18.30
N ALA A 166 9.65 -1.22 -19.04
CA ALA A 166 10.51 -0.06 -18.84
C ALA A 166 10.36 0.53 -17.45
N TRP A 167 9.11 0.60 -16.96
CA TRP A 167 8.88 1.09 -15.60
C TRP A 167 9.29 0.09 -14.52
N PHE A 168 9.00 -1.20 -14.72
CA PHE A 168 9.43 -2.22 -13.77
C PHE A 168 10.96 -2.28 -13.64
N ASP A 169 11.71 -2.07 -14.70
CA ASP A 169 13.18 -2.01 -14.67
C ASP A 169 13.68 -0.87 -13.78
N GLU A 170 13.00 0.29 -13.79
CA GLU A 170 13.34 1.40 -12.88
C GLU A 170 13.00 1.04 -11.42
N LEU A 171 11.80 0.51 -11.18
CA LEU A 171 11.39 0.06 -9.84
C LEU A 171 12.36 -1.00 -9.28
N ALA A 172 12.77 -1.95 -10.10
CA ALA A 172 13.71 -3.01 -9.74
C ALA A 172 15.10 -2.44 -9.42
N SER A 173 15.58 -1.49 -10.24
CA SER A 173 16.84 -0.80 -10.02
C SER A 173 16.85 -0.04 -8.70
N ASP A 174 15.75 0.65 -8.38
CA ASP A 174 15.61 1.39 -7.12
C ASP A 174 15.62 0.45 -5.91
N ALA A 175 14.91 -0.68 -5.99
CA ALA A 175 14.91 -1.67 -4.92
C ALA A 175 16.31 -2.27 -4.68
N VAL A 176 17.05 -2.55 -5.76
CA VAL A 176 18.44 -3.07 -5.68
C VAL A 176 19.40 -2.00 -5.12
N ARG A 177 19.25 -0.74 -5.51
CA ARG A 177 20.01 0.37 -4.90
C ARG A 177 19.75 0.47 -3.40
N GLY A 178 18.49 0.32 -2.96
CA GLY A 178 18.15 0.28 -1.54
C GLY A 178 18.90 -0.81 -0.76
N LEU A 179 19.09 -2.01 -1.34
CA LEU A 179 19.92 -3.06 -0.71
C LEU A 179 21.38 -2.67 -0.55
N ARG A 180 21.90 -1.77 -1.39
CA ARG A 180 23.28 -1.25 -1.33
C ARG A 180 23.41 -0.05 -0.39
N GLY A 181 22.33 0.37 0.27
CA GLY A 181 22.29 1.57 1.10
C GLY A 181 22.26 2.87 0.28
N GLU A 182 21.89 2.80 -0.98
CA GLU A 182 21.76 3.93 -1.88
C GLU A 182 20.28 4.34 -1.96
N GLY A 183 19.92 5.55 -1.58
CA GLY A 183 18.55 6.05 -1.57
C GLY A 183 17.85 5.84 -0.22
N PHE A 184 16.51 5.70 -0.26
CA PHE A 184 15.72 5.51 0.96
C PHE A 184 15.87 4.08 1.48
N THR A 185 16.53 3.92 2.64
CA THR A 185 16.71 2.64 3.33
C THR A 185 16.63 2.85 4.84
N THR A 186 16.13 1.84 5.56
CA THR A 186 16.16 1.77 7.03
C THR A 186 17.07 0.65 7.53
N ASP A 187 17.89 0.08 6.65
CA ASP A 187 18.91 -0.92 7.00
C ASP A 187 20.32 -0.32 6.88
N ASP A 188 20.76 0.35 7.93
CA ASP A 188 22.08 0.98 8.00
C ASP A 188 23.24 -0.03 7.87
N GLU A 189 22.97 -1.33 8.13
CA GLU A 189 23.97 -2.39 8.03
C GLU A 189 24.10 -2.92 6.59
N CYS A 190 23.16 -2.59 5.69
CA CYS A 190 23.10 -3.10 4.31
C CYS A 190 23.29 -4.63 4.25
N ARG A 191 22.64 -5.34 5.19
CA ARG A 191 22.88 -6.77 5.49
C ARG A 191 22.59 -7.73 4.34
N PHE A 192 21.95 -7.26 3.27
CA PHE A 192 21.62 -8.04 2.07
C PHE A 192 22.33 -7.56 0.81
N SER A 193 23.29 -6.64 0.94
CA SER A 193 24.00 -6.06 -0.21
C SER A 193 24.74 -7.11 -1.06
N ASP A 194 25.16 -8.22 -0.45
CA ASP A 194 25.78 -9.35 -1.14
C ASP A 194 24.82 -10.10 -2.09
N LEU A 195 23.51 -10.00 -1.88
CA LEU A 195 22.49 -10.57 -2.76
C LEU A 195 22.16 -9.67 -3.97
N ALA A 196 22.54 -8.40 -3.91
CA ALA A 196 22.18 -7.42 -4.93
C ALA A 196 22.52 -7.87 -6.36
N PRO A 197 23.68 -8.46 -6.69
CA PRO A 197 23.98 -8.90 -8.06
C PRO A 197 23.07 -10.02 -8.55
N ALA A 198 22.71 -10.98 -7.70
CA ALA A 198 21.82 -12.08 -8.06
C ALA A 198 20.37 -11.61 -8.25
N ILE A 199 19.93 -10.69 -7.39
CA ILE A 199 18.60 -10.06 -7.49
C ILE A 199 18.50 -9.21 -8.75
N GLU A 200 19.50 -8.35 -9.01
CA GLU A 200 19.59 -7.53 -10.21
C GLU A 200 19.51 -8.38 -11.49
N HIS A 201 20.24 -9.49 -11.53
CA HIS A 201 20.16 -10.44 -12.65
C HIS A 201 18.77 -11.07 -12.79
N ALA A 202 18.14 -11.48 -11.68
CA ALA A 202 16.82 -12.11 -11.69
C ALA A 202 15.69 -11.12 -12.02
N LEU A 203 15.78 -9.87 -11.61
CA LEU A 203 14.80 -8.83 -11.91
C LEU A 203 15.02 -8.18 -13.27
N GLY A 204 16.28 -8.06 -13.73
CA GLY A 204 16.64 -7.46 -15.02
C GLY A 204 16.40 -8.39 -16.20
N GLY A 205 16.34 -7.79 -17.38
CA GLY A 205 16.22 -8.50 -18.65
C GLY A 205 14.77 -8.76 -19.07
N ALA A 206 14.50 -8.50 -20.33
CA ALA A 206 13.21 -8.50 -21.02
C ALA A 206 12.48 -9.86 -21.05
N VAL A 207 12.14 -10.42 -19.90
CA VAL A 207 11.39 -11.69 -19.80
C VAL A 207 9.91 -11.46 -19.45
N PHE A 208 9.42 -10.27 -19.70
CA PHE A 208 8.00 -10.13 -19.99
C PHE A 208 7.83 -10.62 -21.43
N GLY A 209 7.58 -11.93 -21.60
CA GLY A 209 7.52 -12.55 -22.93
C GLY A 209 6.66 -11.77 -23.92
N PRO A 210 6.83 -11.98 -25.23
CA PRO A 210 6.17 -11.19 -26.28
C PRO A 210 4.65 -11.28 -26.30
N THR A 211 4.03 -11.95 -25.36
CA THR A 211 2.64 -12.42 -25.46
C THR A 211 1.68 -11.83 -24.43
N GLY A 212 2.13 -11.14 -23.43
CA GLY A 212 1.21 -10.57 -22.47
C GLY A 212 1.16 -9.06 -22.58
N THR A 213 0.18 -8.50 -23.28
CA THR A 213 -0.18 -7.11 -23.04
C THR A 213 -0.65 -7.02 -21.59
N VAL A 214 0.25 -6.58 -20.70
CA VAL A 214 -0.11 -6.20 -19.34
C VAL A 214 -1.05 -5.01 -19.48
N SER A 215 -2.24 -5.11 -18.92
CA SER A 215 -3.16 -3.98 -18.85
C SER A 215 -2.85 -3.17 -17.58
N PRO A 216 -2.80 -1.82 -17.68
CA PRO A 216 -2.65 -0.98 -16.52
C PRO A 216 -3.79 -1.21 -15.52
N ALA A 217 -3.46 -1.36 -14.26
CA ALA A 217 -4.40 -1.46 -13.16
C ALA A 217 -4.02 -0.43 -12.09
N LEU A 218 -5.01 0.11 -11.38
CA LEU A 218 -4.73 0.90 -10.17
C LEU A 218 -4.07 -0.02 -9.15
N ALA A 219 -2.85 0.28 -8.74
CA ALA A 219 -2.14 -0.45 -7.70
C ALA A 219 -2.16 0.32 -6.39
N VAL A 220 -2.37 -0.37 -5.27
CA VAL A 220 -2.32 0.23 -3.93
C VAL A 220 -0.87 0.47 -3.52
N GLY A 221 0.03 -0.47 -3.83
CA GLY A 221 1.48 -0.37 -3.57
C GLY A 221 1.89 -0.61 -2.11
N ASP A 222 1.00 -0.40 -1.13
CA ASP A 222 1.23 -0.61 0.31
C ASP A 222 0.01 -1.26 0.99
N TYR A 223 -0.57 -2.29 0.37
CA TYR A 223 -1.68 -3.05 0.96
C TYR A 223 -1.16 -3.96 2.08
N ARG A 224 -1.21 -3.47 3.31
CA ARG A 224 -0.68 -4.14 4.50
C ARG A 224 -1.61 -4.01 5.70
N LEU A 225 -1.37 -4.80 6.74
CA LEU A 225 -2.24 -4.89 7.91
C LEU A 225 -2.44 -3.54 8.62
N ALA A 226 -1.40 -2.70 8.70
CA ALA A 226 -1.49 -1.37 9.32
C ALA A 226 -2.39 -0.39 8.55
N ASN A 227 -2.66 -0.66 7.26
CA ASN A 227 -3.55 0.14 6.41
C ASN A 227 -4.97 -0.45 6.34
N LEU A 228 -5.31 -1.37 7.26
CA LEU A 228 -6.63 -2.00 7.36
C LEU A 228 -7.27 -1.70 8.72
N VAL A 229 -8.44 -1.11 8.69
CA VAL A 229 -9.31 -1.02 9.88
C VAL A 229 -10.10 -2.31 9.99
N LEU A 230 -9.93 -3.05 11.08
CA LEU A 230 -10.59 -4.32 11.30
C LEU A 230 -11.77 -4.19 12.25
N ALA A 231 -12.72 -5.09 12.14
CA ALA A 231 -13.84 -5.19 13.09
C ALA A 231 -13.31 -5.38 14.52
N ALA A 232 -14.02 -4.82 15.50
CA ALA A 232 -13.67 -4.95 16.92
C ALA A 232 -13.72 -6.42 17.39
N ASP A 233 -14.60 -7.24 16.78
CA ASP A 233 -14.77 -8.66 17.09
C ASP A 233 -14.21 -9.53 15.94
N ASP A 234 -13.34 -10.48 16.30
CA ASP A 234 -12.80 -11.49 15.39
C ASP A 234 -13.86 -12.40 14.75
N GLY A 235 -15.06 -12.48 15.31
CA GLY A 235 -16.21 -13.20 14.77
C GLY A 235 -16.93 -12.47 13.63
N ALA A 236 -16.65 -11.18 13.44
CA ALA A 236 -17.35 -10.36 12.47
C ALA A 236 -17.14 -10.83 11.01
N ASP A 237 -18.14 -10.57 10.18
CA ASP A 237 -18.13 -10.79 8.74
C ASP A 237 -18.86 -9.60 8.07
N PRO A 238 -18.18 -8.74 7.31
CA PRO A 238 -16.75 -8.76 6.98
C PRO A 238 -15.84 -8.40 8.16
N VAL A 239 -14.60 -8.91 8.11
CA VAL A 239 -13.57 -8.58 9.13
C VAL A 239 -12.84 -7.28 8.78
N VAL A 240 -12.64 -6.95 7.51
CA VAL A 240 -12.10 -5.67 7.06
C VAL A 240 -13.21 -4.63 7.01
N ARG A 241 -13.08 -3.56 7.78
CA ARG A 241 -14.04 -2.45 7.84
C ARG A 241 -13.68 -1.32 6.91
N ALA A 242 -12.38 -1.08 6.74
CA ALA A 242 -11.90 -0.14 5.74
C ALA A 242 -10.47 -0.47 5.30
N VAL A 243 -10.17 -0.13 4.06
CA VAL A 243 -8.83 0.00 3.52
C VAL A 243 -8.51 1.49 3.51
N VAL A 244 -7.52 1.89 4.28
CA VAL A 244 -7.07 3.28 4.39
C VAL A 244 -5.70 3.44 3.73
N ASP A 245 -5.30 4.68 3.47
CA ASP A 245 -3.98 5.00 2.93
C ASP A 245 -3.70 4.30 1.59
N LEU A 246 -4.64 4.44 0.64
CA LEU A 246 -4.45 3.93 -0.73
C LEU A 246 -3.32 4.68 -1.47
N GLY A 247 -2.85 5.78 -0.90
CA GLY A 247 -1.84 6.64 -1.50
C GLY A 247 -2.30 7.24 -2.83
N CYS A 248 -1.36 7.86 -3.53
CA CYS A 248 -1.57 8.31 -4.91
C CYS A 248 -1.33 7.18 -5.92
N GLY A 249 -1.54 5.94 -5.53
CA GLY A 249 -1.35 4.69 -6.27
C GLY A 249 -0.83 4.84 -7.71
N PRO A 250 0.05 3.97 -8.17
CA PRO A 250 0.45 3.98 -9.58
C PRO A 250 -0.52 3.17 -10.43
N THR A 251 -0.49 3.38 -11.74
CA THR A 251 -1.03 2.40 -12.68
C THR A 251 0.07 1.42 -13.05
N ALA A 252 -0.08 0.17 -12.65
CA ALA A 252 0.94 -0.87 -12.72
C ALA A 252 0.35 -2.20 -13.24
N ASP A 253 1.18 -3.24 -13.32
CA ASP A 253 0.69 -4.62 -13.42
C ASP A 253 0.06 -5.02 -12.06
N GLY A 254 -1.23 -5.34 -12.06
CA GLY A 254 -1.94 -5.76 -10.84
C GLY A 254 -1.32 -6.98 -10.15
N LEU A 255 -0.60 -7.84 -10.88
CA LEU A 255 0.13 -8.96 -10.28
C LEU A 255 1.35 -8.51 -9.46
N LEU A 256 1.95 -7.35 -9.78
CA LEU A 256 2.99 -6.77 -8.93
C LEU A 256 2.40 -6.36 -7.58
N ASP A 257 1.28 -5.66 -7.60
CA ASP A 257 0.60 -5.22 -6.38
C ASP A 257 0.11 -6.41 -5.53
N LEU A 258 -0.42 -7.45 -6.18
CA LEU A 258 -0.76 -8.70 -5.53
C LEU A 258 0.45 -9.34 -4.82
N ALA A 259 1.63 -9.32 -5.45
CA ALA A 259 2.86 -9.87 -4.86
C ALA A 259 3.34 -9.02 -3.66
N LEU A 260 3.23 -7.69 -3.74
CA LEU A 260 3.54 -6.77 -2.64
C LEU A 260 2.64 -7.03 -1.43
N ALA A 261 1.32 -7.12 -1.65
CA ALA A 261 0.36 -7.40 -0.60
C ALA A 261 0.52 -8.80 0.00
N GLU A 262 0.78 -9.83 -0.82
CA GLU A 262 1.07 -11.18 -0.35
C GLU A 262 2.29 -11.21 0.57
N ASP A 263 3.35 -10.51 0.17
CA ASP A 263 4.57 -10.43 0.95
C ASP A 263 4.34 -9.72 2.28
N ALA A 264 3.67 -8.55 2.27
CA ALA A 264 3.41 -7.75 3.46
C ALA A 264 2.45 -8.42 4.45
N LEU A 265 1.34 -9.00 3.97
CA LEU A 265 0.31 -9.60 4.82
C LEU A 265 0.64 -11.01 5.30
N ILE A 266 1.41 -11.78 4.53
CA ILE A 266 1.58 -13.21 4.76
C ILE A 266 3.04 -13.61 4.89
N ASP A 267 3.91 -13.25 3.95
CA ASP A 267 5.26 -13.79 3.90
C ASP A 267 6.23 -13.09 4.87
N VAL A 268 6.08 -11.78 5.11
CA VAL A 268 6.82 -11.07 6.16
C VAL A 268 6.48 -11.65 7.53
N PRO A 269 5.20 -11.69 7.95
CA PRO A 269 4.88 -12.17 9.29
C PRO A 269 5.00 -13.69 9.46
N LEU A 270 4.67 -14.50 8.45
CA LEU A 270 4.46 -15.95 8.61
C LEU A 270 5.30 -16.82 7.68
N GLY A 271 6.16 -16.25 6.84
CA GLY A 271 6.92 -16.99 5.82
C GLY A 271 7.67 -18.19 6.38
N GLY A 272 7.83 -19.22 5.55
CA GLY A 272 8.46 -20.49 5.96
C GLY A 272 7.57 -21.41 6.77
N THR A 273 6.32 -21.09 7.02
CA THR A 273 5.38 -21.92 7.78
C THR A 273 4.29 -22.51 6.88
N GLY A 274 3.82 -23.74 7.17
CA GLY A 274 2.66 -24.30 6.47
C GLY A 274 1.37 -23.49 6.67
N ARG A 275 1.35 -22.54 7.61
CA ARG A 275 0.28 -21.56 7.78
C ARG A 275 0.32 -20.51 6.68
N ALA A 276 1.50 -19.99 6.35
CA ALA A 276 1.68 -19.04 5.27
C ALA A 276 1.18 -19.60 3.92
N GLU A 277 1.51 -20.87 3.62
CA GLU A 277 1.06 -21.54 2.38
C GLU A 277 -0.47 -21.56 2.27
N ARG A 278 -1.16 -21.99 3.32
CA ARG A 278 -2.64 -22.02 3.32
C ARG A 278 -3.28 -20.63 3.19
N LEU A 279 -2.69 -19.61 3.80
CA LEU A 279 -3.21 -18.25 3.69
C LEU A 279 -2.95 -17.66 2.29
N ARG A 280 -1.78 -17.94 1.69
CA ARG A 280 -1.50 -17.57 0.29
C ARG A 280 -2.49 -18.21 -0.68
N ASP A 281 -2.76 -19.52 -0.52
CA ASP A 281 -3.72 -20.21 -1.38
C ASP A 281 -5.12 -19.57 -1.30
N ARG A 282 -5.55 -19.17 -0.11
CA ARG A 282 -6.83 -18.46 0.08
C ARG A 282 -6.82 -17.09 -0.56
N PHE A 283 -5.78 -16.30 -0.30
CA PHE A 283 -5.61 -14.96 -0.83
C PHE A 283 -5.63 -14.96 -2.36
N ARG A 284 -4.79 -15.79 -2.96
CA ARG A 284 -4.70 -15.95 -4.42
C ARG A 284 -6.00 -16.47 -5.04
N SER A 285 -6.64 -17.44 -4.39
CA SER A 285 -7.91 -18.00 -4.89
C SER A 285 -9.03 -16.96 -4.87
N ALA A 286 -9.07 -16.11 -3.84
CA ALA A 286 -10.03 -15.02 -3.75
C ALA A 286 -9.76 -13.96 -4.82
N TYR A 287 -8.51 -13.57 -5.04
CA TYR A 287 -8.11 -12.65 -6.09
C TYR A 287 -8.47 -13.17 -7.49
N ILE A 288 -8.12 -14.43 -7.80
CA ILE A 288 -8.45 -15.07 -9.09
C ILE A 288 -9.95 -15.09 -9.34
N ALA A 289 -10.74 -15.45 -8.32
CA ALA A 289 -12.19 -15.56 -8.44
C ALA A 289 -12.85 -14.23 -8.80
N GLU A 290 -12.30 -13.11 -8.34
CA GLU A 290 -12.82 -11.77 -8.56
C GLU A 290 -12.25 -11.13 -9.85
N SER A 291 -10.92 -11.24 -10.06
CA SER A 291 -10.24 -10.62 -11.19
C SER A 291 -10.38 -11.36 -12.51
N GLY A 292 -10.65 -12.67 -12.47
CA GLY A 292 -10.64 -13.52 -13.66
C GLY A 292 -9.24 -13.81 -14.22
N VAL A 293 -8.18 -13.45 -13.51
CA VAL A 293 -6.79 -13.78 -13.89
C VAL A 293 -6.60 -15.29 -13.90
N ASP A 294 -5.87 -15.80 -14.92
CA ASP A 294 -5.56 -17.23 -14.98
C ASP A 294 -4.67 -17.64 -13.79
N ARG A 295 -5.00 -18.77 -13.19
CA ARG A 295 -4.21 -19.33 -12.09
C ARG A 295 -2.75 -19.60 -12.47
N ASP A 296 -2.48 -19.91 -13.74
CA ASP A 296 -1.14 -20.20 -14.23
C ASP A 296 -0.26 -18.94 -14.27
N GLU A 297 -0.85 -17.74 -14.36
CA GLU A 297 -0.12 -16.48 -14.22
C GLU A 297 0.58 -16.36 -12.85
N LEU A 298 -0.04 -16.89 -11.77
CA LEU A 298 0.56 -16.90 -10.43
C LEU A 298 1.65 -17.97 -10.24
N ARG A 299 1.93 -18.74 -11.27
CA ARG A 299 3.03 -19.73 -11.32
C ARG A 299 4.09 -19.34 -12.34
N SER A 300 3.89 -18.23 -13.06
CA SER A 300 4.80 -17.75 -14.09
C SER A 300 6.09 -17.19 -13.51
N ASP A 301 7.12 -17.12 -14.34
CA ASP A 301 8.38 -16.45 -14.01
C ASP A 301 8.12 -14.96 -13.72
N ARG A 302 7.14 -14.35 -14.39
CA ARG A 302 6.73 -12.96 -14.14
C ARG A 302 6.30 -12.79 -12.69
N TYR A 303 5.38 -13.60 -12.20
CA TYR A 303 4.93 -13.51 -10.81
C TYR A 303 6.03 -13.85 -9.81
N THR A 304 6.90 -14.82 -10.11
CA THR A 304 8.07 -15.14 -9.30
C THR A 304 9.00 -13.92 -9.17
N ARG A 305 9.26 -13.17 -10.27
CA ARG A 305 10.04 -11.93 -10.24
C ARG A 305 9.38 -10.86 -9.37
N TYR A 306 8.06 -10.69 -9.45
CA TYR A 306 7.35 -9.73 -8.60
C TYR A 306 7.47 -10.09 -7.11
N ARG A 307 7.45 -11.35 -6.76
CA ARG A 307 7.69 -11.81 -5.39
C ARG A 307 9.13 -11.56 -4.93
N VAL A 308 10.11 -11.73 -5.82
CA VAL A 308 11.50 -11.35 -5.53
C VAL A 308 11.60 -9.83 -5.32
N TYR A 309 10.99 -9.06 -6.20
CA TYR A 309 10.95 -7.59 -6.07
C TYR A 309 10.29 -7.13 -4.76
N ALA A 310 9.13 -7.67 -4.42
CA ALA A 310 8.41 -7.34 -3.19
C ALA A 310 9.28 -7.59 -1.95
N ARG A 311 9.91 -8.78 -1.87
CA ARG A 311 10.83 -9.10 -0.79
C ARG A 311 12.05 -8.19 -0.78
N THR A 312 12.59 -7.83 -1.94
CA THR A 312 13.75 -6.94 -2.06
C THR A 312 13.47 -5.57 -1.47
N ARG A 313 12.28 -5.00 -1.73
CA ARG A 313 11.84 -3.74 -1.10
C ARG A 313 11.81 -3.82 0.42
N HIS A 314 11.26 -4.91 0.97
CA HIS A 314 11.20 -5.11 2.41
C HIS A 314 12.59 -5.36 3.02
N MET A 315 13.49 -6.01 2.29
CA MET A 315 14.88 -6.20 2.71
C MET A 315 15.66 -4.89 2.73
N ALA A 316 15.44 -3.99 1.77
CA ALA A 316 16.05 -2.65 1.77
C ALA A 316 15.59 -1.78 2.96
N ALA A 317 14.41 -2.06 3.49
CA ALA A 317 13.87 -1.43 4.69
C ALA A 317 13.75 -2.42 5.86
N PHE A 318 14.75 -3.28 6.04
CA PHE A 318 14.72 -4.38 7.00
C PHE A 318 14.46 -3.95 8.43
N GLY A 319 15.09 -2.87 8.89
CA GLY A 319 14.89 -2.35 10.25
C GLY A 319 13.43 -2.02 10.56
N TYR A 320 12.70 -1.56 9.56
CA TYR A 320 11.26 -1.31 9.69
C TYR A 320 10.43 -2.59 9.55
N TRP A 321 10.68 -3.42 8.53
CA TRP A 321 9.80 -4.54 8.22
C TRP A 321 10.00 -5.76 9.12
N ALA A 322 11.20 -5.97 9.65
CA ALA A 322 11.50 -7.11 10.52
C ALA A 322 10.67 -7.14 11.81
N GLN A 323 10.20 -5.98 12.29
CA GLN A 323 9.36 -5.90 13.49
C GLN A 323 7.98 -6.57 13.32
N PHE A 324 7.50 -6.73 12.09
CA PHE A 324 6.22 -7.40 11.80
C PHE A 324 6.36 -8.91 11.61
N ALA A 325 7.58 -9.45 11.65
CA ALA A 325 7.80 -10.89 11.61
C ALA A 325 7.39 -11.54 12.93
N CYS A 326 6.82 -12.74 12.88
CA CYS A 326 6.47 -13.49 14.09
C CYS A 326 7.68 -14.00 14.88
N GLU A 327 8.89 -13.92 14.33
CA GLU A 327 10.15 -14.23 14.98
C GLU A 327 10.72 -12.98 15.61
N SER A 328 11.10 -13.06 16.88
CA SER A 328 11.70 -11.95 17.62
C SER A 328 13.21 -11.80 17.38
N ASP A 329 13.86 -12.79 16.76
CA ASP A 329 15.29 -12.75 16.44
C ASP A 329 15.51 -12.19 15.03
N PRO A 330 16.07 -10.97 14.89
CA PRO A 330 16.31 -10.36 13.58
C PRO A 330 17.22 -11.19 12.66
N ASP A 331 18.17 -11.94 13.21
CA ASP A 331 19.08 -12.75 12.41
C ASP A 331 18.37 -13.98 11.84
N ALA A 332 17.44 -14.57 12.59
CA ALA A 332 16.57 -15.63 12.08
C ALA A 332 15.63 -15.11 10.97
N VAL A 333 15.06 -13.92 11.16
CA VAL A 333 14.25 -13.25 10.13
C VAL A 333 15.09 -13.00 8.87
N ALA A 334 16.27 -12.41 9.01
CA ALA A 334 17.18 -12.13 7.91
C ALA A 334 17.61 -13.41 7.16
N SER A 335 17.91 -14.48 7.89
CA SER A 335 18.27 -15.79 7.30
C SER A 335 17.11 -16.35 6.47
N ARG A 336 15.88 -16.29 6.98
CA ARG A 336 14.67 -16.73 6.27
C ARG A 336 14.43 -15.93 5.00
N TRP A 337 14.57 -14.61 5.06
CA TRP A 337 14.36 -13.73 3.90
C TRP A 337 15.43 -13.98 2.83
N ARG A 338 16.67 -14.19 3.25
CA ARG A 338 17.78 -14.56 2.38
C ARG A 338 17.49 -15.88 1.63
N SER A 339 17.04 -16.91 2.35
CA SER A 339 16.66 -18.18 1.73
C SER A 339 15.51 -18.01 0.74
N PHE A 340 14.48 -17.23 1.10
CA PHE A 340 13.36 -16.95 0.22
C PHE A 340 13.80 -16.37 -1.14
N VAL A 341 14.70 -15.39 -1.13
CA VAL A 341 15.21 -14.76 -2.35
C VAL A 341 16.12 -15.69 -3.12
N THR A 342 17.05 -16.37 -2.43
CA THR A 342 18.02 -17.28 -3.07
C THR A 342 17.33 -18.43 -3.80
N ASP A 343 16.31 -19.04 -3.19
CA ASP A 343 15.55 -20.13 -3.80
C ASP A 343 14.88 -19.66 -5.10
N ARG A 344 14.24 -18.47 -5.08
CA ARG A 344 13.49 -17.96 -6.23
C ARG A 344 14.37 -17.38 -7.34
N THR A 345 15.46 -16.73 -6.99
CA THR A 345 16.43 -16.29 -8.01
C THR A 345 17.07 -17.51 -8.71
N GLY A 346 17.23 -18.63 -8.00
CA GLY A 346 17.66 -19.90 -8.59
C GLY A 346 16.62 -20.55 -9.52
N GLU A 347 15.34 -20.32 -9.30
CA GLU A 347 14.24 -20.78 -10.17
C GLU A 347 14.19 -19.99 -11.49
N LEU A 348 14.66 -18.75 -11.51
CA LEU A 348 14.63 -17.82 -12.63
C LEU A 348 15.90 -17.87 -13.53
N GLY A 349 16.92 -18.62 -13.13
CA GLY A 349 18.23 -18.75 -13.78
C GLY A 349 18.33 -20.03 -14.64
#